data_4ce1d095bb0c324de85b3d1bd5c76bdd
#
_entry.id   4ce1d095bb0c324de85b3d1bd5c76bdd
#
_cell.length_a   1.000
_cell.length_b   1.000
_cell.length_c   1.000
_cell.angle_alpha   90.00
_cell.angle_beta   90.00
_cell.angle_gamma   90.00
#
_symmetry.space_group_name_H-M   'P 1'
#
loop_
_entity.id
_entity.type
_entity.pdbx_description
1 polymer ?
#
loop_
_entity_poly.entity_id
_entity_poly.type
_entity_poly.pdbx_seq_one_letter_code
_entity_poly.pdbx_strand_id
1 'polypeptide(L)'
;RAADTAGARFKLITTDGVFSMDGTIAKLDEICDLADKYNALVHFDDCHASGFVGANGRGTHEYHGCMDHVDIITGTLGKALGGGSGGFTSARQEVVDLLRQRSRPYLFSNTVAPPVVAGAIKALQLVTESNQLQQQLTKNTEFFRDGMESLGFRLLPGEHPIVPVMLDDAALAAKFAERMLAHGVYVVAFSYPV
;
A
#
# COMPACT_ATOMS: atom_id res chain seq x y z
N ARG A 1 -13.16 -19.70 -0.96
CA ARG A 1 -13.71 -20.98 -1.46
C ARG A 1 -13.84 -20.88 -2.98
N ALA A 2 -12.78 -21.23 -3.70
CA ALA A 2 -12.76 -21.19 -5.17
C ALA A 2 -13.71 -22.25 -5.82
N ALA A 3 -14.33 -23.11 -5.02
CA ALA A 3 -15.20 -24.19 -5.51
C ALA A 3 -16.49 -23.70 -6.17
N ASP A 4 -16.95 -22.49 -5.87
CA ASP A 4 -18.26 -22.01 -6.29
C ASP A 4 -18.23 -21.17 -7.58
N THR A 5 -17.06 -21.08 -8.24
CA THR A 5 -16.89 -20.34 -9.49
C THR A 5 -16.98 -21.24 -10.74
N ALA A 6 -17.53 -22.44 -10.60
CA ALA A 6 -17.78 -23.32 -11.72
C ALA A 6 -18.70 -22.62 -12.73
N GLY A 7 -18.18 -22.35 -13.94
CA GLY A 7 -18.88 -21.60 -14.98
C GLY A 7 -18.57 -20.10 -15.04
N ALA A 8 -17.78 -19.55 -14.12
CA ALA A 8 -17.28 -18.19 -14.25
C ALA A 8 -16.30 -18.08 -15.43
N ARG A 9 -16.50 -17.08 -16.27
CA ARG A 9 -15.64 -16.83 -17.43
C ARG A 9 -14.25 -16.35 -17.02
N PHE A 10 -14.16 -15.58 -15.92
CA PHE A 10 -12.93 -15.08 -15.33
C PHE A 10 -13.01 -15.22 -13.82
N LYS A 11 -11.86 -15.41 -13.20
CA LYS A 11 -11.67 -15.38 -11.76
C LYS A 11 -10.66 -14.30 -11.46
N LEU A 12 -10.91 -13.50 -10.44
CA LEU A 12 -10.03 -12.43 -10.00
C LEU A 12 -9.87 -12.53 -8.48
N ILE A 13 -8.64 -12.62 -8.02
CA ILE A 13 -8.28 -12.44 -6.61
C ILE A 13 -7.90 -10.98 -6.45
N THR A 14 -8.47 -10.31 -5.47
CA THR A 14 -8.14 -8.91 -5.18
C THR A 14 -7.79 -8.75 -3.71
N THR A 15 -6.72 -7.99 -3.42
CA THR A 15 -6.23 -7.71 -2.06
C THR A 15 -5.51 -6.37 -2.00
N ASP A 16 -5.21 -5.88 -0.80
CA ASP A 16 -4.17 -4.86 -0.63
C ASP A 16 -2.80 -5.54 -0.61
N GLY A 17 -1.77 -4.85 -1.08
CA GLY A 17 -0.38 -5.25 -0.89
C GLY A 17 0.09 -5.00 0.54
N VAL A 18 -0.30 -3.84 1.07
CA VAL A 18 -0.10 -3.47 2.48
C VAL A 18 -1.41 -2.94 3.06
N PHE A 19 -1.86 -3.54 4.15
CA PHE A 19 -3.07 -3.12 4.83
C PHE A 19 -2.82 -1.86 5.66
N SER A 20 -3.54 -0.79 5.35
CA SER A 20 -3.29 0.57 5.84
C SER A 20 -3.44 0.75 7.35
N MET A 21 -4.27 -0.08 8.00
CA MET A 21 -4.60 0.10 9.42
C MET A 21 -3.54 -0.50 10.36
N ASP A 22 -2.84 -1.53 9.91
CA ASP A 22 -1.89 -2.27 10.76
C ASP A 22 -0.49 -2.44 10.14
N GLY A 23 -0.32 -2.08 8.87
CA GLY A 23 0.95 -2.23 8.19
C GLY A 23 1.30 -3.67 7.82
N THR A 24 0.33 -4.59 7.89
CA THR A 24 0.55 -5.97 7.48
C THR A 24 0.80 -6.04 5.97
N ILE A 25 1.90 -6.66 5.58
CA ILE A 25 2.21 -6.95 4.17
C ILE A 25 1.49 -8.24 3.79
N ALA A 26 0.70 -8.20 2.72
CA ALA A 26 0.03 -9.39 2.21
C ALA A 26 1.04 -10.43 1.74
N LYS A 27 0.73 -11.70 1.93
CA LYS A 27 1.51 -12.83 1.40
C LYS A 27 1.22 -13.00 -0.09
N LEU A 28 1.71 -12.06 -0.88
CA LEU A 28 1.33 -11.94 -2.29
C LEU A 28 1.87 -13.11 -3.12
N ASP A 29 3.01 -13.66 -2.77
CA ASP A 29 3.58 -14.88 -3.34
C ASP A 29 2.66 -16.08 -3.17
N GLU A 30 2.16 -16.34 -1.94
CA GLU A 30 1.21 -17.42 -1.67
C GLU A 30 -0.12 -17.20 -2.43
N ILE A 31 -0.54 -15.95 -2.60
CA ILE A 31 -1.73 -15.58 -3.37
C ILE A 31 -1.51 -15.85 -4.86
N CYS A 32 -0.34 -15.52 -5.39
CA CYS A 32 0.02 -15.81 -6.79
C CYS A 32 0.03 -17.32 -7.06
N ASP A 33 0.61 -18.13 -6.16
CA ASP A 33 0.58 -19.60 -6.26
C ASP A 33 -0.85 -20.15 -6.30
N LEU A 34 -1.74 -19.59 -5.50
CA LEU A 34 -3.16 -19.97 -5.53
C LEU A 34 -3.84 -19.51 -6.81
N ALA A 35 -3.51 -18.33 -7.31
CA ALA A 35 -4.06 -17.82 -8.57
C ALA A 35 -3.68 -18.71 -9.74
N ASP A 36 -2.42 -19.10 -9.84
CA ASP A 36 -1.92 -20.03 -10.84
C ASP A 36 -2.65 -21.39 -10.76
N LYS A 37 -2.77 -21.94 -9.55
CA LYS A 37 -3.47 -23.22 -9.31
C LYS A 37 -4.92 -23.20 -9.75
N TYR A 38 -5.61 -22.07 -9.60
CA TYR A 38 -7.05 -21.96 -9.90
C TYR A 38 -7.35 -21.21 -11.21
N ASN A 39 -6.33 -20.88 -11.99
CA ASN A 39 -6.42 -20.08 -13.20
C ASN A 39 -7.21 -18.79 -12.95
N ALA A 40 -6.72 -18.00 -12.02
CA ALA A 40 -7.27 -16.71 -11.63
C ALA A 40 -6.28 -15.58 -11.93
N LEU A 41 -6.78 -14.38 -12.18
CA LEU A 41 -5.99 -13.16 -12.26
C LEU A 41 -5.73 -12.62 -10.86
N VAL A 42 -4.61 -11.95 -10.69
CA VAL A 42 -4.22 -11.27 -9.43
C VAL A 42 -4.28 -9.77 -9.63
N HIS A 43 -5.12 -9.12 -8.83
CA HIS A 43 -5.12 -7.67 -8.64
C HIS A 43 -4.75 -7.35 -7.19
N PHE A 44 -3.87 -6.38 -6.99
CA PHE A 44 -3.61 -5.84 -5.65
C PHE A 44 -3.48 -4.32 -5.67
N ASP A 45 -3.90 -3.70 -4.58
CA ASP A 45 -3.71 -2.28 -4.34
C ASP A 45 -2.42 -2.05 -3.57
N ASP A 46 -1.51 -1.31 -4.16
CA ASP A 46 -0.17 -1.06 -3.62
C ASP A 46 0.00 0.38 -3.10
N CYS A 47 -1.09 1.03 -2.75
CA CYS A 47 -1.11 2.42 -2.30
C CYS A 47 -0.23 2.69 -1.07
N HIS A 48 0.04 1.67 -0.25
CA HIS A 48 0.86 1.76 0.95
C HIS A 48 2.24 1.10 0.80
N ALA A 49 2.68 0.78 -0.42
CA ALA A 49 3.97 0.16 -0.67
C ALA A 49 4.74 0.77 -1.84
N SER A 50 4.06 1.14 -2.93
CA SER A 50 4.70 1.75 -4.11
C SER A 50 5.51 2.99 -3.74
N GLY A 51 6.77 2.99 -4.11
CA GLY A 51 7.74 4.05 -3.85
C GLY A 51 8.76 3.73 -2.76
N PHE A 52 8.55 2.72 -1.90
CA PHE A 52 9.50 2.44 -0.81
C PHE A 52 9.57 0.98 -0.32
N VAL A 53 8.59 0.14 -0.61
CA VAL A 53 8.64 -1.30 -0.29
C VAL A 53 9.33 -2.06 -1.44
N GLY A 54 10.11 -3.08 -1.10
CA GLY A 54 10.95 -3.83 -2.03
C GLY A 54 12.34 -3.20 -2.22
N ALA A 55 13.26 -3.91 -2.85
CA ALA A 55 14.66 -3.51 -2.96
C ALA A 55 14.86 -2.19 -3.75
N ASN A 56 13.99 -1.92 -4.73
CA ASN A 56 14.01 -0.73 -5.56
C ASN A 56 12.76 0.15 -5.37
N GLY A 57 11.97 -0.10 -4.33
CA GLY A 57 10.74 0.64 -4.05
C GLY A 57 9.61 0.37 -5.05
N ARG A 58 9.62 -0.77 -5.72
CA ARG A 58 8.57 -1.12 -6.69
C ARG A 58 7.29 -1.61 -6.06
N GLY A 59 7.31 -1.93 -4.76
CA GLY A 59 6.15 -2.32 -4.01
C GLY A 59 6.12 -3.78 -3.57
N THR A 60 4.96 -4.24 -3.13
CA THR A 60 4.76 -5.55 -2.50
C THR A 60 5.14 -6.73 -3.41
N HIS A 61 4.90 -6.65 -4.70
CA HIS A 61 5.25 -7.70 -5.65
C HIS A 61 6.77 -7.85 -5.84
N GLU A 62 7.54 -6.76 -5.74
CA GLU A 62 9.01 -6.83 -5.71
C GLU A 62 9.49 -7.41 -4.37
N TYR A 63 8.88 -7.00 -3.27
CA TYR A 63 9.21 -7.50 -1.92
C TYR A 63 9.11 -9.03 -1.84
N HIS A 64 8.08 -9.62 -2.43
CA HIS A 64 7.87 -11.05 -2.48
C HIS A 64 8.52 -11.77 -3.68
N GLY A 65 9.13 -11.04 -4.62
CA GLY A 65 9.74 -11.63 -5.82
C GLY A 65 8.74 -12.22 -6.81
N CYS A 66 7.48 -11.80 -6.79
CA CYS A 66 6.40 -12.33 -7.62
C CYS A 66 5.93 -11.35 -8.73
N MET A 67 6.83 -10.51 -9.23
CA MET A 67 6.51 -9.46 -10.21
C MET A 67 5.87 -9.97 -11.49
N ASP A 68 6.26 -11.15 -11.95
CA ASP A 68 5.77 -11.73 -13.21
C ASP A 68 4.43 -12.49 -13.04
N HIS A 69 3.93 -12.62 -11.81
CA HIS A 69 2.71 -13.36 -11.46
C HIS A 69 1.52 -12.46 -11.13
N VAL A 70 1.68 -11.14 -11.21
CA VAL A 70 0.60 -10.18 -10.95
C VAL A 70 0.06 -9.61 -12.25
N ASP A 71 -1.25 -9.46 -12.35
CA ASP A 71 -1.90 -8.99 -13.58
C ASP A 71 -2.27 -7.52 -13.53
N ILE A 72 -2.71 -7.02 -12.38
CA ILE A 72 -3.21 -5.66 -12.22
C ILE A 72 -2.71 -5.09 -10.90
N ILE A 73 -2.12 -3.89 -10.97
CA ILE A 73 -1.67 -3.13 -9.82
C ILE A 73 -2.41 -1.81 -9.80
N THR A 74 -3.03 -1.47 -8.69
CA THR A 74 -3.51 -0.11 -8.44
C THR A 74 -2.61 0.58 -7.43
N GLY A 75 -2.46 1.88 -7.58
CA GLY A 75 -1.64 2.70 -6.71
C GLY A 75 -2.12 4.14 -6.64
N THR A 76 -1.61 4.89 -5.68
CA THR A 76 -1.95 6.29 -5.49
C THR A 76 -0.76 7.22 -5.73
N LEU A 77 -1.05 8.40 -6.24
CA LEU A 77 -0.09 9.51 -6.33
C LEU A 77 -0.16 10.44 -5.10
N GLY A 78 -1.08 10.17 -4.17
CA GLY A 78 -1.34 11.02 -3.00
C GLY A 78 -0.67 10.56 -1.70
N LYS A 79 0.26 9.60 -1.75
CA LYS A 79 1.00 9.08 -0.58
C LYS A 79 2.51 9.21 -0.80
N ALA A 80 3.27 8.12 -0.74
CA ALA A 80 4.72 8.12 -0.85
C ALA A 80 5.26 8.74 -2.15
N LEU A 81 4.55 8.62 -3.26
CA LEU A 81 4.91 9.22 -4.54
C LEU A 81 4.66 10.74 -4.62
N GLY A 82 4.13 11.36 -3.57
CA GLY A 82 4.16 12.82 -3.36
C GLY A 82 3.39 13.67 -4.36
N GLY A 83 2.55 13.10 -5.20
CA GLY A 83 1.84 13.82 -6.25
C GLY A 83 0.63 14.66 -5.77
N GLY A 84 0.22 14.50 -4.52
CA GLY A 84 -0.88 15.24 -3.91
C GLY A 84 -2.25 14.63 -4.12
N SER A 85 -2.58 14.10 -5.29
CA SER A 85 -3.87 13.45 -5.57
C SER A 85 -3.80 12.55 -6.80
N GLY A 86 -4.86 11.76 -7.02
CA GLY A 86 -4.96 10.85 -8.15
C GLY A 86 -4.33 9.50 -7.87
N GLY A 87 -4.41 8.64 -8.86
CA GLY A 87 -3.90 7.29 -8.81
C GLY A 87 -3.70 6.73 -10.21
N PHE A 88 -3.26 5.51 -10.27
CA PHE A 88 -2.98 4.81 -11.51
C PHE A 88 -3.38 3.35 -11.43
N THR A 89 -3.59 2.76 -12.60
CA THR A 89 -3.65 1.32 -12.77
C THR A 89 -2.56 0.91 -13.74
N SER A 90 -1.75 -0.05 -13.36
CA SER A 90 -0.74 -0.69 -14.19
C SER A 90 -1.16 -2.13 -14.46
N ALA A 91 -1.19 -2.51 -15.74
CA ALA A 91 -1.61 -3.84 -16.17
C ALA A 91 -1.14 -4.09 -17.61
N ARG A 92 -1.42 -5.27 -18.15
CA ARG A 92 -1.23 -5.54 -19.59
C ARG A 92 -2.08 -4.58 -20.42
N GLN A 93 -1.63 -4.33 -21.67
CA GLN A 93 -2.25 -3.32 -22.53
C GLN A 93 -3.74 -3.56 -22.77
N GLU A 94 -4.16 -4.80 -22.91
CA GLU A 94 -5.56 -5.17 -23.14
C GLU A 94 -6.46 -4.77 -21.97
N VAL A 95 -5.95 -4.89 -20.73
CA VAL A 95 -6.67 -4.47 -19.52
C VAL A 95 -6.75 -2.94 -19.48
N VAL A 96 -5.64 -2.25 -19.77
CA VAL A 96 -5.60 -0.78 -19.81
C VAL A 96 -6.56 -0.23 -20.86
N ASP A 97 -6.57 -0.81 -22.06
CA ASP A 97 -7.48 -0.40 -23.14
C ASP A 97 -8.94 -0.64 -22.77
N LEU A 98 -9.25 -1.77 -22.13
CA LEU A 98 -10.60 -2.05 -21.62
C LEU A 98 -11.01 -1.02 -20.57
N LEU A 99 -10.13 -0.69 -19.61
CA LEU A 99 -10.41 0.30 -18.58
C LEU A 99 -10.66 1.69 -19.16
N ARG A 100 -9.89 2.11 -20.15
CA ARG A 100 -10.09 3.39 -20.87
C ARG A 100 -11.45 3.50 -21.54
N GLN A 101 -12.05 2.36 -21.96
CA GLN A 101 -13.35 2.35 -22.61
C GLN A 101 -14.52 2.09 -21.66
N ARG A 102 -14.28 1.51 -20.47
CA ARG A 102 -15.34 0.97 -19.63
C ARG A 102 -15.30 1.45 -18.18
N SER A 103 -14.16 1.94 -17.69
CA SER A 103 -14.06 2.44 -16.32
C SER A 103 -14.82 3.75 -16.18
N ARG A 104 -15.93 3.72 -15.46
CA ARG A 104 -16.77 4.92 -15.24
C ARG A 104 -16.00 6.08 -14.58
N PRO A 105 -15.17 5.87 -13.55
CA PRO A 105 -14.37 6.96 -12.99
C PRO A 105 -13.45 7.61 -14.03
N TYR A 106 -12.82 6.82 -14.89
CA TYR A 106 -11.96 7.35 -15.94
C TYR A 106 -12.74 8.14 -17.00
N LEU A 107 -13.91 7.64 -17.41
CA LEU A 107 -14.70 8.25 -18.48
C LEU A 107 -15.44 9.53 -18.04
N PHE A 108 -15.86 9.61 -16.78
CA PHE A 108 -16.80 10.62 -16.29
C PHE A 108 -16.24 11.52 -15.20
N SER A 109 -15.00 11.28 -14.72
CA SER A 109 -14.31 12.18 -13.81
C SER A 109 -13.34 13.09 -14.56
N ASN A 110 -13.02 14.23 -13.95
CA ASN A 110 -11.96 15.07 -14.47
C ASN A 110 -10.61 14.35 -14.40
N THR A 111 -9.74 14.65 -15.35
CA THR A 111 -8.37 14.13 -15.36
C THR A 111 -7.54 14.67 -14.20
N VAL A 112 -6.48 13.94 -13.83
CA VAL A 112 -5.49 14.44 -12.87
C VAL A 112 -4.83 15.70 -13.43
N ALA A 113 -4.71 16.73 -12.60
CA ALA A 113 -4.14 18.00 -13.01
C ALA A 113 -2.69 17.86 -13.52
N PRO A 114 -2.30 18.51 -14.62
CA PRO A 114 -0.95 18.38 -15.19
C PRO A 114 0.21 18.61 -14.20
N PRO A 115 0.14 19.60 -13.28
CA PRO A 115 1.19 19.78 -12.26
C PRO A 115 1.35 18.57 -11.32
N VAL A 116 0.25 17.90 -10.97
CA VAL A 116 0.26 16.68 -10.15
C VAL A 116 0.94 15.54 -10.92
N VAL A 117 0.61 15.38 -12.20
CA VAL A 117 1.26 14.38 -13.07
C VAL A 117 2.76 14.64 -13.19
N ALA A 118 3.15 15.89 -13.41
CA ALA A 118 4.58 16.27 -13.50
C ALA A 118 5.31 15.97 -12.18
N GLY A 119 4.71 16.29 -11.03
CA GLY A 119 5.23 15.94 -9.70
C GLY A 119 5.40 14.44 -9.51
N ALA A 120 4.41 13.65 -9.90
CA ALA A 120 4.46 12.20 -9.82
C ALA A 120 5.55 11.59 -10.71
N ILE A 121 5.71 12.08 -11.94
CA ILE A 121 6.80 11.66 -12.83
C ILE A 121 8.16 11.96 -12.19
N LYS A 122 8.32 13.15 -11.60
CA LYS A 122 9.57 13.51 -10.92
C LYS A 122 9.82 12.63 -9.68
N ALA A 123 8.79 12.33 -8.89
CA ALA A 123 8.90 11.42 -7.76
C ALA A 123 9.36 10.03 -8.18
N LEU A 124 8.78 9.47 -9.25
CA LEU A 124 9.20 8.18 -9.81
C LEU A 124 10.67 8.19 -10.27
N GLN A 125 11.10 9.27 -10.92
CA GLN A 125 12.50 9.44 -11.28
C GLN A 125 13.42 9.42 -10.07
N LEU A 126 13.09 10.16 -9.00
CA LEU A 126 13.88 10.21 -7.77
C LEU A 126 13.97 8.84 -7.09
N VAL A 127 12.87 8.11 -7.02
CA VAL A 127 12.86 6.72 -6.48
C VAL A 127 13.74 5.79 -7.30
N THR A 128 13.76 5.96 -8.64
CA THR A 128 14.58 5.14 -9.54
C THR A 128 16.07 5.49 -9.45
N GLU A 129 16.39 6.76 -9.22
CA GLU A 129 17.78 7.26 -9.19
C GLU A 129 18.50 6.92 -7.86
N SER A 130 17.77 6.78 -6.75
CA SER A 130 18.37 6.58 -5.43
C SER A 130 17.43 5.90 -4.44
N ASN A 131 17.99 5.00 -3.64
CA ASN A 131 17.29 4.34 -2.53
C ASN A 131 17.59 4.95 -1.15
N GLN A 132 18.25 6.11 -1.09
CA GLN A 132 18.67 6.74 0.17
C GLN A 132 17.47 7.06 1.09
N LEU A 133 16.38 7.61 0.53
CA LEU A 133 15.18 7.93 1.31
C LEU A 133 14.51 6.66 1.84
N GLN A 134 14.48 5.60 1.05
CA GLN A 134 13.97 4.29 1.45
C GLN A 134 14.80 3.70 2.60
N GLN A 135 16.14 3.72 2.49
CA GLN A 135 17.03 3.26 3.56
C GLN A 135 16.89 4.07 4.84
N GLN A 136 16.69 5.39 4.71
CA GLN A 136 16.44 6.24 5.86
C GLN A 136 15.12 5.92 6.54
N LEU A 137 14.07 5.66 5.74
CA LEU A 137 12.75 5.26 6.26
C LEU A 137 12.85 3.92 7.02
N THR A 138 13.56 2.94 6.49
CA THR A 138 13.79 1.66 7.17
C THR A 138 14.48 1.86 8.53
N LYS A 139 15.59 2.61 8.55
CA LYS A 139 16.30 2.93 9.80
C LYS A 139 15.42 3.66 10.83
N ASN A 140 14.59 4.60 10.36
CA ASN A 140 13.67 5.32 11.23
C ASN A 140 12.59 4.38 11.80
N THR A 141 12.11 3.43 11.00
CA THR A 141 11.12 2.44 11.40
C THR A 141 11.68 1.51 12.49
N GLU A 142 12.88 0.97 12.26
CA GLU A 142 13.58 0.13 13.23
C GLU A 142 13.82 0.90 14.55
N PHE A 143 14.39 2.08 14.45
CA PHE A 143 14.63 2.95 15.62
C PHE A 143 13.36 3.23 16.42
N PHE A 144 12.25 3.53 15.73
CA PHE A 144 10.98 3.80 16.39
C PHE A 144 10.41 2.54 17.07
N ARG A 145 10.44 1.38 16.39
CA ARG A 145 9.97 0.12 16.96
C ARG A 145 10.75 -0.24 18.22
N ASP A 146 12.08 -0.27 18.13
CA ASP A 146 12.96 -0.63 19.25
C ASP A 146 12.77 0.34 20.44
N GLY A 147 12.64 1.64 20.15
CA GLY A 147 12.39 2.66 21.16
C GLY A 147 11.06 2.46 21.88
N MET A 148 9.98 2.23 21.15
CA MET A 148 8.65 2.01 21.74
C MET A 148 8.58 0.71 22.55
N GLU A 149 9.16 -0.37 22.05
CA GLU A 149 9.22 -1.65 22.77
C GLU A 149 10.06 -1.53 24.04
N SER A 150 11.18 -0.81 23.99
CA SER A 150 12.02 -0.57 25.19
C SER A 150 11.29 0.23 26.27
N LEU A 151 10.31 1.05 25.89
CA LEU A 151 9.44 1.79 26.79
C LEU A 151 8.23 0.95 27.31
N GLY A 152 8.14 -0.31 26.88
CA GLY A 152 7.08 -1.23 27.30
C GLY A 152 5.77 -1.12 26.53
N PHE A 153 5.75 -0.42 25.39
CA PHE A 153 4.57 -0.39 24.52
C PHE A 153 4.45 -1.71 23.74
N ARG A 154 3.22 -2.15 23.56
CA ARG A 154 2.89 -3.28 22.70
C ARG A 154 2.67 -2.79 21.26
N LEU A 155 3.47 -3.31 20.34
CA LEU A 155 3.35 -3.05 18.90
C LEU A 155 2.76 -4.26 18.19
N LEU A 156 2.07 -4.05 17.07
CA LEU A 156 1.81 -5.14 16.14
C LEU A 156 3.12 -5.53 15.44
N PRO A 157 3.37 -6.83 15.26
CA PRO A 157 4.57 -7.29 14.57
C PRO A 157 4.56 -6.84 13.11
N GLY A 158 5.73 -6.65 12.52
CA GLY A 158 5.91 -6.26 11.12
C GLY A 158 7.13 -5.39 10.93
N GLU A 159 7.47 -5.14 9.70
CA GLU A 159 8.64 -4.33 9.29
C GLU A 159 8.24 -3.08 8.48
N HIS A 160 6.95 -2.92 8.22
CA HIS A 160 6.42 -1.76 7.52
C HIS A 160 6.50 -0.49 8.39
N PRO A 161 6.70 0.72 7.78
CA PRO A 161 6.71 1.99 8.51
C PRO A 161 5.40 2.38 9.20
N ILE A 162 4.30 1.74 8.88
CA ILE A 162 3.06 1.82 9.67
C ILE A 162 3.29 0.99 10.93
N VAL A 163 3.33 1.66 12.08
CA VAL A 163 3.64 1.03 13.38
C VAL A 163 2.51 1.26 14.36
N PRO A 164 1.53 0.36 14.45
CA PRO A 164 0.44 0.50 15.41
C PRO A 164 0.92 0.28 16.85
N VAL A 165 0.69 1.29 17.69
CA VAL A 165 0.91 1.21 19.14
C VAL A 165 -0.41 0.85 19.80
N MET A 166 -0.47 -0.33 20.41
CA MET A 166 -1.72 -0.91 20.94
C MET A 166 -2.00 -0.41 22.36
N LEU A 167 -3.10 0.31 22.51
CA LEU A 167 -3.56 0.85 23.81
C LEU A 167 -4.81 0.14 24.36
N ASP A 168 -5.49 -0.63 23.53
CA ASP A 168 -6.64 -1.51 23.83
C ASP A 168 -7.88 -0.79 24.40
N ASP A 169 -7.89 0.54 24.47
CA ASP A 169 -8.99 1.38 24.93
C ASP A 169 -9.12 2.62 24.05
N ALA A 170 -10.31 2.82 23.47
CA ALA A 170 -10.55 3.91 22.51
C ALA A 170 -10.45 5.30 23.17
N ALA A 171 -10.94 5.46 24.42
CA ALA A 171 -10.88 6.73 25.12
C ALA A 171 -9.43 7.05 25.53
N LEU A 172 -8.68 6.04 25.94
CA LEU A 172 -7.25 6.18 26.23
C LEU A 172 -6.48 6.56 24.97
N ALA A 173 -6.75 5.92 23.82
CA ALA A 173 -6.10 6.22 22.56
C ALA A 173 -6.34 7.68 22.11
N ALA A 174 -7.58 8.15 22.20
CA ALA A 174 -7.93 9.54 21.88
C ALA A 174 -7.18 10.53 22.81
N LYS A 175 -7.21 10.30 24.12
CA LYS A 175 -6.52 11.14 25.10
C LYS A 175 -5.00 11.10 24.93
N PHE A 176 -4.45 9.95 24.56
CA PHE A 176 -3.02 9.80 24.30
C PHE A 176 -2.62 10.63 23.08
N ALA A 177 -3.37 10.54 21.97
CA ALA A 177 -3.11 11.32 20.76
C ALA A 177 -3.20 12.84 21.03
N GLU A 178 -4.19 13.30 21.80
CA GLU A 178 -4.32 14.70 22.22
C GLU A 178 -3.08 15.18 22.99
N ARG A 179 -2.61 14.38 23.95
CA ARG A 179 -1.42 14.71 24.73
C ARG A 179 -0.15 14.71 23.88
N MET A 180 -0.01 13.75 22.97
CA MET A 180 1.13 13.72 22.04
C MET A 180 1.15 14.97 21.15
N LEU A 181 -0.01 15.41 20.66
CA LEU A 181 -0.10 16.65 19.89
C LEU A 181 0.33 17.88 20.72
N ALA A 182 -0.04 17.96 22.00
CA ALA A 182 0.40 19.01 22.92
C ALA A 182 1.92 19.03 23.13
N HIS A 183 2.60 17.89 22.92
CA HIS A 183 4.06 17.77 22.93
C HIS A 183 4.69 17.93 21.53
N GLY A 184 3.92 18.34 20.52
CA GLY A 184 4.41 18.56 19.15
C GLY A 184 4.56 17.28 18.32
N VAL A 185 4.00 16.15 18.77
CA VAL A 185 4.03 14.87 18.06
C VAL A 185 2.63 14.53 17.55
N TYR A 186 2.47 14.53 16.23
CA TYR A 186 1.20 14.19 15.60
C TYR A 186 1.07 12.67 15.44
N VAL A 187 0.08 12.10 16.09
CA VAL A 187 -0.33 10.69 15.97
C VAL A 187 -1.85 10.62 15.83
N VAL A 188 -2.33 9.58 15.18
CA VAL A 188 -3.78 9.37 14.97
C VAL A 188 -4.26 8.25 15.87
N ALA A 189 -5.34 8.51 16.62
CA ALA A 189 -6.03 7.48 17.38
C ALA A 189 -7.03 6.77 16.47
N PHE A 190 -6.86 5.46 16.30
CA PHE A 190 -7.82 4.61 15.62
C PHE A 190 -8.57 3.74 16.64
N SER A 191 -9.86 3.60 16.44
CA SER A 191 -10.72 2.72 17.25
C SER A 191 -11.86 2.17 16.41
N TYR A 192 -12.35 1.01 16.75
CA TYR A 192 -13.54 0.45 16.10
C TYR A 192 -14.79 1.28 16.42
N PRO A 193 -15.71 1.50 15.48
CA PRO A 193 -15.63 1.21 14.04
C PRO A 193 -14.84 2.29 13.29
N VAL A 194 -13.91 1.89 12.41
CA VAL A 194 -13.16 2.79 11.52
C VAL A 194 -13.47 2.40 10.09
#